data_28ab1ef1cc796438c45a0b1756229a64
#
_entry.id   28ab1ef1cc796438c45a0b1756229a64
#
_cell.length_a   1.000
_cell.length_b   1.000
_cell.length_c   1.000
_cell.angle_alpha   90.00
_cell.angle_beta   90.00
_cell.angle_gamma   90.00
#
_symmetry.space_group_name_H-M   'P 1'
#
loop_
_entity.id
_entity.type
_entity.pdbx_description
1 polymer ?
#
loop_
_entity_poly.entity_id
_entity_poly.type
_entity_poly.pdbx_seq_one_letter_code
_entity_poly.pdbx_strand_id
1 'polypeptide(L)'
;KMIKKDKDILSVPYPLKTIMWDKAVERINNGSIKTADDLKKSLNVYPMRVENHKDIMIEDGVMEVTHSPTGCMMIKRSVFDKMIKAYPDKAIIQKTVINGEYLNKPNMWNFFDCIHDPETKTYLGEDFSFCKLWKDLGGKCYAYVKDSIVHVGEHQYEGTFMDELKTAK
;
A
#
# COMPACT_ATOMS: atom_id res chain seq x y z
N LYS A 1 12.35 -9.44 7.62
CA LYS A 1 11.49 -10.38 6.84
C LYS A 1 11.40 -9.95 5.37
N MET A 2 11.00 -8.70 5.06
CA MET A 2 10.76 -8.20 3.70
C MET A 2 11.96 -8.39 2.76
N ILE A 3 13.18 -8.05 3.19
CA ILE A 3 14.41 -8.18 2.37
C ILE A 3 14.59 -9.62 1.83
N LYS A 4 14.24 -10.63 2.63
CA LYS A 4 14.37 -12.04 2.22
C LYS A 4 13.38 -12.47 1.13
N LYS A 5 12.34 -11.67 0.86
CA LYS A 5 11.34 -11.95 -0.18
C LYS A 5 11.79 -11.51 -1.57
N ASP A 6 12.83 -10.72 -1.66
CA ASP A 6 13.49 -10.27 -2.90
C ASP A 6 12.53 -9.70 -3.97
N LYS A 7 11.51 -8.96 -3.53
CA LYS A 7 10.58 -8.27 -4.44
C LYS A 7 11.06 -6.85 -4.72
N ASP A 8 10.79 -6.35 -5.92
CA ASP A 8 11.19 -5.00 -6.34
C ASP A 8 10.48 -3.93 -5.50
N ILE A 9 9.17 -4.09 -5.30
CA ILE A 9 8.35 -3.29 -4.39
C ILE A 9 7.57 -4.25 -3.51
N LEU A 10 7.70 -4.11 -2.20
CA LEU A 10 6.99 -4.89 -1.20
C LEU A 10 6.53 -4.00 -0.06
N SER A 11 5.25 -4.01 0.26
CA SER A 11 4.69 -3.29 1.39
C SER A 11 4.10 -4.23 2.43
N VAL A 12 3.95 -3.74 3.66
CA VAL A 12 3.08 -4.35 4.66
C VAL A 12 1.82 -3.49 4.75
N PRO A 13 0.65 -4.00 4.37
CA PRO A 13 -0.61 -3.26 4.50
C PRO A 13 -0.90 -2.97 5.96
N TYR A 14 -1.34 -1.76 6.24
CA TYR A 14 -1.81 -1.34 7.56
C TYR A 14 -3.30 -1.02 7.51
N PRO A 15 -4.06 -1.25 8.59
CA PRO A 15 -5.47 -0.92 8.63
C PRO A 15 -5.68 0.61 8.58
N LEU A 16 -6.68 1.06 7.84
CA LEU A 16 -7.16 2.43 7.93
C LEU A 16 -7.83 2.68 9.28
N LYS A 17 -7.93 3.95 9.69
CA LYS A 17 -8.61 4.35 10.94
C LYS A 17 -10.14 4.30 10.77
N THR A 18 -10.63 3.14 10.33
CA THR A 18 -12.06 2.88 10.17
C THR A 18 -12.37 1.41 10.42
N ILE A 19 -13.57 1.13 10.90
CA ILE A 19 -14.05 -0.23 11.19
C ILE A 19 -15.34 -0.43 10.43
N MET A 20 -15.47 -1.56 9.75
CA MET A 20 -16.67 -1.93 8.97
C MET A 20 -17.75 -2.55 9.87
N TRP A 21 -18.33 -1.73 10.74
CA TRP A 21 -19.37 -2.20 11.69
C TRP A 21 -20.57 -2.86 11.02
N ASP A 22 -20.96 -2.40 9.83
CA ASP A 22 -22.08 -2.97 9.07
C ASP A 22 -21.87 -4.45 8.72
N LYS A 23 -20.62 -4.88 8.58
CA LYS A 23 -20.25 -6.27 8.33
C LYS A 23 -20.11 -7.12 9.60
N ALA A 24 -20.07 -6.50 10.77
CA ALA A 24 -19.89 -7.24 12.03
C ALA A 24 -21.01 -8.23 12.28
N VAL A 25 -22.25 -7.78 12.17
CA VAL A 25 -23.44 -8.62 12.37
C VAL A 25 -23.51 -9.77 11.39
N GLU A 26 -23.25 -9.50 10.11
CA GLU A 26 -23.22 -10.54 9.05
C GLU A 26 -22.17 -11.61 9.38
N ARG A 27 -20.93 -11.20 9.71
CA ARG A 27 -19.82 -12.11 9.98
C ARG A 27 -19.97 -12.89 11.29
N ILE A 28 -20.66 -12.35 12.28
CA ILE A 28 -21.03 -13.06 13.50
C ILE A 28 -22.10 -14.12 13.16
N ASN A 29 -23.14 -13.75 12.44
CA ASN A 29 -24.26 -14.64 12.10
C ASN A 29 -23.83 -15.81 11.21
N ASN A 30 -22.90 -15.59 10.26
CA ASN A 30 -22.37 -16.66 9.42
C ASN A 30 -21.22 -17.47 10.08
N GLY A 31 -20.84 -17.15 11.31
CA GLY A 31 -19.84 -17.86 12.10
C GLY A 31 -18.40 -17.59 11.69
N SER A 32 -18.12 -16.58 10.87
CA SER A 32 -16.76 -16.16 10.50
C SER A 32 -16.05 -15.45 11.67
N ILE A 33 -16.79 -14.74 12.51
CA ILE A 33 -16.31 -14.10 13.75
C ILE A 33 -16.87 -14.89 14.94
N LYS A 34 -15.99 -15.47 15.76
CA LYS A 34 -16.36 -16.30 16.91
C LYS A 34 -15.86 -15.72 18.23
N THR A 35 -14.84 -14.89 18.21
CA THR A 35 -14.22 -14.34 19.41
C THR A 35 -14.13 -12.82 19.34
N ALA A 36 -13.92 -12.18 20.47
CA ALA A 36 -13.66 -10.73 20.53
C ALA A 36 -12.36 -10.35 19.80
N ASP A 37 -11.38 -11.27 19.73
CA ASP A 37 -10.14 -11.06 19.01
C ASP A 37 -10.36 -11.08 17.48
N ASP A 38 -11.16 -12.01 16.98
CA ASP A 38 -11.59 -12.02 15.57
C ASP A 38 -12.31 -10.72 15.22
N LEU A 39 -13.22 -10.25 16.09
CA LEU A 39 -13.95 -9.01 15.86
C LEU A 39 -13.02 -7.79 15.73
N LYS A 40 -12.01 -7.70 16.59
CA LYS A 40 -11.03 -6.60 16.55
C LYS A 40 -10.18 -6.59 15.29
N LYS A 41 -9.82 -7.77 14.76
CA LYS A 41 -8.81 -7.92 13.70
C LYS A 41 -9.41 -8.03 12.29
N SER A 42 -10.68 -8.36 12.15
CA SER A 42 -11.29 -8.73 10.86
C SER A 42 -12.29 -7.73 10.30
N LEU A 43 -12.47 -6.59 10.92
CA LEU A 43 -13.35 -5.52 10.41
C LEU A 43 -12.58 -4.29 9.89
N ASN A 44 -11.29 -4.47 9.65
CA ASN A 44 -10.41 -3.40 9.18
C ASN A 44 -10.55 -3.20 7.68
N VAL A 45 -10.32 -1.97 7.22
CA VAL A 45 -10.16 -1.63 5.81
C VAL A 45 -8.69 -1.40 5.52
N TYR A 46 -8.20 -1.95 4.40
CA TYR A 46 -6.81 -1.82 3.99
C TYR A 46 -6.70 -1.03 2.68
N PRO A 47 -5.80 -0.02 2.59
CA PRO A 47 -5.63 0.81 1.40
C PRO A 47 -4.78 0.10 0.36
N MET A 48 -5.32 -0.94 -0.26
CA MET A 48 -4.65 -1.62 -1.35
C MET A 48 -5.65 -2.13 -2.40
N ARG A 49 -5.18 -2.38 -3.59
CA ARG A 49 -5.98 -2.91 -4.70
C ARG A 49 -5.33 -4.15 -5.30
N VAL A 50 -6.14 -5.11 -5.68
CA VAL A 50 -5.77 -6.30 -6.44
C VAL A 50 -6.43 -6.27 -7.82
N GLU A 51 -5.87 -6.94 -8.79
CA GLU A 51 -6.43 -7.02 -10.14
C GLU A 51 -7.77 -7.78 -10.12
N ASN A 52 -7.75 -8.97 -9.53
CA ASN A 52 -8.90 -9.84 -9.43
C ASN A 52 -9.05 -10.39 -8.01
N HIS A 53 -10.13 -10.04 -7.34
CA HIS A 53 -10.42 -10.51 -5.99
C HIS A 53 -10.73 -12.03 -5.90
N LYS A 54 -11.05 -12.67 -7.04
CA LYS A 54 -11.36 -14.11 -7.08
C LYS A 54 -10.11 -14.99 -7.20
N ASP A 55 -9.00 -14.41 -7.68
CA ASP A 55 -7.76 -15.16 -7.99
C ASP A 55 -6.58 -14.66 -7.13
N ILE A 56 -6.83 -14.48 -5.85
CA ILE A 56 -5.78 -14.07 -4.92
C ILE A 56 -4.88 -15.26 -4.62
N MET A 57 -3.64 -15.21 -5.10
CA MET A 57 -2.60 -16.18 -4.77
C MET A 57 -1.66 -15.60 -3.72
N ILE A 58 -1.45 -16.35 -2.64
CA ILE A 58 -0.53 -15.98 -1.56
C ILE A 58 0.54 -17.06 -1.44
N GLU A 59 1.77 -16.71 -1.78
CA GLU A 59 2.93 -17.57 -1.65
C GLU A 59 3.88 -17.03 -0.59
N ASP A 60 4.18 -17.82 0.42
CA ASP A 60 5.04 -17.45 1.55
C ASP A 60 4.67 -16.08 2.17
N GLY A 61 3.36 -15.81 2.25
CA GLY A 61 2.79 -14.58 2.81
C GLY A 61 2.87 -13.36 1.91
N VAL A 62 3.30 -13.53 0.67
CA VAL A 62 3.39 -12.47 -0.33
C VAL A 62 2.28 -12.66 -1.37
N MET A 63 1.58 -11.59 -1.70
CA MET A 63 0.61 -11.54 -2.78
C MET A 63 0.92 -10.39 -3.75
N GLU A 64 0.63 -10.59 -5.04
CA GLU A 64 0.72 -9.53 -6.03
C GLU A 64 -0.45 -8.56 -5.86
N VAL A 65 -0.18 -7.26 -5.96
CA VAL A 65 -1.18 -6.20 -5.84
C VAL A 65 -0.98 -5.16 -6.95
N THR A 66 -2.05 -4.48 -7.33
CA THR A 66 -1.94 -3.39 -8.31
C THR A 66 -1.48 -2.10 -7.66
N HIS A 67 -1.94 -1.86 -6.44
CA HIS A 67 -1.61 -0.67 -5.66
C HIS A 67 -1.44 -1.04 -4.19
N SER A 68 -0.52 -0.38 -3.52
CA SER A 68 -0.12 -0.67 -2.14
C SER A 68 0.26 0.59 -1.40
N PRO A 69 -0.04 0.67 -0.10
CA PRO A 69 0.26 1.86 0.70
C PRO A 69 1.75 1.99 1.00
N THR A 70 2.22 3.24 1.13
CA THR A 70 3.62 3.58 1.40
C THR A 70 4.00 3.61 2.88
N GLY A 71 3.04 3.50 3.81
CA GLY A 71 3.31 3.57 5.26
C GLY A 71 4.36 2.58 5.75
N CYS A 72 4.49 1.42 5.11
CA CYS A 72 5.62 0.49 5.27
C CYS A 72 5.91 -0.17 3.93
N MET A 73 6.70 0.49 3.09
CA MET A 73 7.04 0.02 1.75
C MET A 73 8.56 -0.08 1.59
N MET A 74 9.03 -1.22 1.14
CA MET A 74 10.41 -1.45 0.72
C MET A 74 10.48 -1.40 -0.80
N ILE A 75 11.40 -0.60 -1.32
CA ILE A 75 11.62 -0.41 -2.76
C ILE A 75 13.08 -0.69 -3.05
N LYS A 76 13.39 -1.55 -4.02
CA LYS A 76 14.76 -1.73 -4.49
C LYS A 76 15.27 -0.46 -5.17
N ARG A 77 16.53 -0.12 -4.98
CA ARG A 77 17.17 1.02 -5.64
C ARG A 77 17.04 0.96 -7.15
N SER A 78 17.12 -0.24 -7.73
CA SER A 78 16.98 -0.47 -9.19
C SER A 78 15.62 -0.04 -9.76
N VAL A 79 14.56 0.02 -8.95
CA VAL A 79 13.26 0.57 -9.34
C VAL A 79 13.41 2.05 -9.66
N PHE A 80 14.00 2.81 -8.74
CA PHE A 80 14.24 4.24 -8.95
C PHE A 80 15.17 4.49 -10.14
N ASP A 81 16.22 3.68 -10.30
CA ASP A 81 17.15 3.84 -11.43
C ASP A 81 16.46 3.63 -12.79
N LYS A 82 15.48 2.72 -12.88
CA LYS A 82 14.65 2.52 -14.08
C LYS A 82 13.65 3.67 -14.26
N MET A 83 12.97 4.09 -13.20
CA MET A 83 11.98 5.16 -13.25
C MET A 83 12.60 6.51 -13.62
N ILE A 84 13.79 6.83 -13.09
CA ILE A 84 14.54 8.05 -13.44
C ILE A 84 14.80 8.13 -14.93
N LYS A 85 15.16 7.00 -15.57
CA LYS A 85 15.42 6.94 -17.01
C LYS A 85 14.14 7.05 -17.84
N ALA A 86 13.05 6.47 -17.34
CA ALA A 86 11.77 6.42 -18.05
C ALA A 86 10.97 7.72 -17.95
N TYR A 87 11.12 8.44 -16.84
CA TYR A 87 10.35 9.66 -16.54
C TYR A 87 11.26 10.86 -16.27
N PRO A 88 12.06 11.32 -17.23
CA PRO A 88 12.95 12.47 -17.04
C PRO A 88 12.21 13.77 -16.76
N ASP A 89 10.97 13.88 -17.24
CA ASP A 89 10.05 15.01 -17.01
C ASP A 89 9.62 15.17 -15.55
N LYS A 90 9.77 14.13 -14.73
CA LYS A 90 9.49 14.19 -13.29
C LYS A 90 10.66 14.68 -12.45
N ALA A 91 11.77 15.07 -13.07
CA ALA A 91 12.88 15.70 -12.38
C ALA A 91 12.47 17.06 -11.81
N ILE A 92 12.80 17.30 -10.54
CA ILE A 92 12.48 18.54 -9.84
C ILE A 92 13.70 19.12 -9.13
N ILE A 93 13.64 20.41 -8.87
CA ILE A 93 14.57 21.12 -7.98
C ILE A 93 13.78 21.53 -6.75
N GLN A 94 14.08 20.92 -5.61
CA GLN A 94 13.49 21.33 -4.35
C GLN A 94 14.21 22.55 -3.82
N LYS A 95 13.47 23.64 -3.61
CA LYS A 95 13.95 24.81 -2.88
C LYS A 95 13.66 24.62 -1.40
N THR A 96 14.66 24.78 -0.55
CA THR A 96 14.51 24.71 0.90
C THR A 96 15.26 25.84 1.57
N VAL A 97 14.90 26.16 2.80
CA VAL A 97 15.60 27.15 3.64
C VAL A 97 16.25 26.38 4.80
N ILE A 98 17.56 26.51 4.94
CA ILE A 98 18.30 25.96 6.08
C ILE A 98 19.12 27.11 6.69
N ASN A 99 18.95 27.35 7.98
CA ASN A 99 19.65 28.45 8.70
C ASN A 99 19.47 29.84 8.03
N GLY A 100 18.29 30.08 7.42
CA GLY A 100 18.03 31.37 6.74
C GLY A 100 18.54 31.46 5.30
N GLU A 101 19.25 30.46 4.80
CA GLU A 101 19.78 30.45 3.43
C GLU A 101 18.89 29.57 2.49
N TYR A 102 18.67 30.05 1.26
CA TYR A 102 18.00 29.30 0.23
C TYR A 102 18.95 28.30 -0.41
N LEU A 103 18.59 27.02 -0.31
CA LEU A 103 19.33 25.94 -0.94
C LEU A 103 18.48 25.28 -2.03
N ASN A 104 19.09 25.07 -3.18
CA ASN A 104 18.51 24.26 -4.27
C ASN A 104 19.03 22.84 -4.14
N LYS A 105 18.14 21.86 -4.01
CA LYS A 105 18.45 20.43 -4.04
C LYS A 105 18.11 19.87 -5.42
N PRO A 106 19.07 19.68 -6.31
CA PRO A 106 18.88 19.01 -7.58
C PRO A 106 18.85 17.49 -7.39
N ASN A 107 18.67 16.76 -8.46
CA ASN A 107 18.67 15.28 -8.50
C ASN A 107 17.55 14.66 -7.65
N MET A 108 16.37 15.26 -7.70
CA MET A 108 15.15 14.74 -7.11
C MET A 108 14.13 14.47 -8.20
N TRP A 109 13.28 13.50 -7.98
CA TRP A 109 12.18 13.12 -8.89
C TRP A 109 10.87 13.04 -8.12
N ASN A 110 9.82 13.65 -8.67
CA ASN A 110 8.48 13.65 -8.10
C ASN A 110 7.71 12.39 -8.54
N PHE A 111 8.12 11.22 -8.02
CA PHE A 111 7.41 9.96 -8.29
C PHE A 111 6.18 9.75 -7.41
N PHE A 112 6.12 10.44 -6.27
CA PHE A 112 5.00 10.38 -5.32
C PHE A 112 4.10 11.61 -5.48
N ASP A 113 3.72 11.90 -6.72
CA ASP A 113 2.75 12.94 -7.05
C ASP A 113 1.35 12.36 -7.17
N CYS A 114 0.35 13.12 -6.80
CA CYS A 114 -1.03 12.74 -7.06
C CYS A 114 -1.34 12.98 -8.53
N ILE A 115 -1.94 12.01 -9.20
CA ILE A 115 -2.30 12.14 -10.61
C ILE A 115 -3.79 11.89 -10.84
N HIS A 116 -4.33 12.60 -11.82
CA HIS A 116 -5.62 12.29 -12.41
C HIS A 116 -5.38 11.34 -13.59
N ASP A 117 -5.93 10.13 -13.51
CA ASP A 117 -5.88 9.19 -14.63
C ASP A 117 -6.93 9.60 -15.69
N PRO A 118 -6.53 10.02 -16.88
CA PRO A 118 -7.45 10.52 -17.89
C PRO A 118 -8.34 9.42 -18.50
N GLU A 119 -7.90 8.17 -18.48
CA GLU A 119 -8.65 7.05 -19.05
C GLU A 119 -9.78 6.62 -18.12
N THR A 120 -9.47 6.42 -16.86
CA THR A 120 -10.44 5.98 -15.85
C THR A 120 -11.17 7.14 -15.17
N LYS A 121 -10.73 8.40 -15.38
CA LYS A 121 -11.20 9.61 -14.71
C LYS A 121 -11.09 9.53 -13.18
N THR A 122 -10.16 8.71 -12.68
CA THR A 122 -9.94 8.53 -11.25
C THR A 122 -8.76 9.37 -10.77
N TYR A 123 -8.88 9.85 -9.54
CA TYR A 123 -7.78 10.45 -8.81
C TYR A 123 -6.98 9.35 -8.10
N LEU A 124 -5.68 9.36 -8.29
CA LEU A 124 -4.74 8.47 -7.61
C LEU A 124 -3.93 9.29 -6.61
N GLY A 125 -3.97 8.90 -5.35
CA GLY A 125 -3.07 9.42 -4.32
C GLY A 125 -1.61 9.04 -4.61
N GLU A 126 -0.70 9.63 -3.87
CA GLU A 126 0.75 9.55 -4.10
C GLU A 126 1.29 8.12 -4.16
N ASP A 127 0.84 7.25 -3.27
CA ASP A 127 1.24 5.85 -3.20
C ASP A 127 0.70 5.02 -4.38
N PHE A 128 -0.54 5.26 -4.77
CA PHE A 128 -1.16 4.58 -5.90
C PHE A 128 -0.58 5.07 -7.23
N SER A 129 -0.28 6.36 -7.33
CA SER A 129 0.40 6.94 -8.49
C SER A 129 1.79 6.35 -8.68
N PHE A 130 2.57 6.21 -7.60
CA PHE A 130 3.87 5.56 -7.65
C PHE A 130 3.77 4.11 -8.14
N CYS A 131 2.82 3.35 -7.61
CA CYS A 131 2.59 1.98 -8.06
C CYS A 131 2.20 1.92 -9.55
N LYS A 132 1.33 2.85 -10.01
CA LYS A 132 0.95 2.94 -11.42
C LYS A 132 2.16 3.21 -12.31
N LEU A 133 2.98 4.21 -11.99
CA LEU A 133 4.19 4.53 -12.76
C LEU A 133 5.12 3.32 -12.90
N TRP A 134 5.30 2.55 -11.82
CA TRP A 134 6.10 1.34 -11.86
C TRP A 134 5.48 0.24 -12.73
N LYS A 135 4.17 0.04 -12.62
CA LYS A 135 3.42 -0.93 -13.46
C LYS A 135 3.45 -0.58 -14.93
N ASP A 136 3.37 0.71 -15.29
CA ASP A 136 3.44 1.19 -16.68
C ASP A 136 4.80 0.83 -17.34
N LEU A 137 5.84 0.58 -16.54
CA LEU A 137 7.15 0.05 -16.99
C LEU A 137 7.23 -1.48 -16.98
N GLY A 138 6.10 -2.19 -16.79
CA GLY A 138 6.05 -3.64 -16.71
C GLY A 138 6.47 -4.20 -15.34
N GLY A 139 6.61 -3.34 -14.33
CA GLY A 139 6.95 -3.75 -12.97
C GLY A 139 5.76 -4.32 -12.20
N LYS A 140 6.05 -4.97 -11.08
CA LYS A 140 5.04 -5.57 -10.19
C LYS A 140 5.18 -5.04 -8.78
N CYS A 141 4.03 -4.86 -8.12
CA CYS A 141 3.94 -4.50 -6.71
C CYS A 141 3.44 -5.69 -5.90
N TYR A 142 3.91 -5.80 -4.66
CA TYR A 142 3.58 -6.91 -3.78
C TYR A 142 3.21 -6.42 -2.38
N ALA A 143 2.38 -7.19 -1.69
CA ALA A 143 2.03 -7.00 -0.28
C ALA A 143 2.44 -8.22 0.54
N TYR A 144 3.09 -8.01 1.69
CA TYR A 144 3.35 -9.03 2.68
C TYR A 144 2.24 -9.01 3.73
N VAL A 145 1.35 -10.00 3.68
CA VAL A 145 0.05 -9.98 4.37
C VAL A 145 0.04 -10.73 5.72
N LYS A 146 1.18 -11.28 6.14
CA LYS A 146 1.30 -12.02 7.41
C LYS A 146 1.78 -11.17 8.59
N ASP A 147 2.32 -9.99 8.36
CA ASP A 147 2.74 -9.10 9.44
C ASP A 147 1.67 -8.04 9.71
N SER A 148 1.55 -7.65 10.98
CA SER A 148 0.63 -6.60 11.43
C SER A 148 1.38 -5.30 11.64
N ILE A 149 0.71 -4.20 11.30
CA ILE A 149 1.11 -2.84 11.67
C ILE A 149 -0.04 -2.23 12.44
N VAL A 150 0.25 -1.66 13.61
CA VAL A 150 -0.74 -0.95 14.42
C VAL A 150 -0.82 0.49 13.93
N HIS A 151 -2.01 0.91 13.50
CA HIS A 151 -2.28 2.28 13.13
C HIS A 151 -2.94 3.01 14.31
N VAL A 152 -2.19 3.86 14.98
CA VAL A 152 -2.64 4.54 16.20
C VAL A 152 -3.42 5.82 15.87
N GLY A 153 -4.55 6.02 16.52
CA GLY A 153 -5.41 7.18 16.48
C GLY A 153 -6.11 7.33 17.84
N GLU A 154 -7.38 7.73 17.84
CA GLU A 154 -8.23 7.68 19.03
C GLU A 154 -8.48 6.24 19.48
N HIS A 155 -8.33 5.30 18.57
CA HIS A 155 -8.38 3.87 18.77
C HIS A 155 -7.15 3.20 18.14
N GLN A 156 -6.74 2.04 18.66
CA GLN A 156 -5.71 1.21 18.03
C GLN A 156 -6.36 0.29 17.00
N TYR A 157 -6.01 0.49 15.73
CA TYR A 157 -6.44 -0.34 14.62
C TYR A 157 -5.35 -1.39 14.39
N GLU A 158 -5.67 -2.64 14.70
CA GLU A 158 -4.73 -3.77 14.69
C GLU A 158 -5.29 -4.92 13.87
N GLY A 159 -4.45 -5.63 13.16
CA GLY A 159 -4.79 -6.83 12.42
C GLY A 159 -3.84 -7.09 11.26
N THR A 160 -3.99 -8.25 10.66
CA THR A 160 -3.32 -8.58 9.40
C THR A 160 -4.34 -8.61 8.28
N PHE A 161 -3.92 -8.31 7.07
CA PHE A 161 -4.80 -8.51 5.91
C PHE A 161 -5.20 -9.97 5.74
N MET A 162 -4.38 -10.90 6.24
CA MET A 162 -4.70 -12.33 6.29
C MET A 162 -5.93 -12.64 7.16
N ASP A 163 -6.13 -11.92 8.27
CA ASP A 163 -7.30 -12.11 9.15
C ASP A 163 -8.57 -11.62 8.45
N GLU A 164 -8.48 -10.51 7.71
CA GLU A 164 -9.59 -10.02 6.87
C GLU A 164 -9.99 -11.06 5.81
N LEU A 165 -9.02 -11.66 5.10
CA LEU A 165 -9.28 -12.68 4.08
C LEU A 165 -9.96 -13.94 4.63
N LYS A 166 -9.68 -14.35 5.87
CA LYS A 166 -10.30 -15.52 6.50
C LYS A 166 -11.78 -15.32 6.83
N THR A 167 -12.17 -14.08 7.08
CA THR A 167 -13.54 -13.72 7.51
C THR A 167 -14.41 -13.15 6.38
N ALA A 168 -13.83 -12.87 5.22
CA ALA A 168 -14.51 -12.32 4.03
C ALA A 168 -15.23 -13.38 3.16
N LYS A 169 -15.61 -14.55 3.76
CA LYS A 169 -16.30 -15.65 3.05
C LYS A 169 -17.78 -15.40 2.90
#